data_6dbbbd7d1c747a91ec5989348352c10b
#
_entry.id   6dbbbd7d1c747a91ec5989348352c10b
#
_cell.length_a   1.000
_cell.length_b   1.000
_cell.length_c   1.000
_cell.angle_alpha   90.00
_cell.angle_beta   90.00
_cell.angle_gamma   90.00
#
_symmetry.space_group_name_H-M   'P 1'
#
loop_
_entity.id
_entity.type
_entity.pdbx_description
1 polymer ?
#
loop_
_entity_poly.entity_id
_entity_poly.type
_entity_poly.pdbx_seq_one_letter_code
_entity_poly.pdbx_strand_id
1 'polypeptide(L)'
;VLNRWARWLCVSFGLAFLVDKMEWADRPFWALAVIFFLFWLLLETLYTWVAISAMSQSDMPLFPRFRNNTTGEEWPAQQKLIELRNWLRSNKFNKEQALIANIGYEVDIRSSVYQDETGTIRAQILFVPLGNGLISHCISFTSDSAHGGHIITDNLNTPYGGYYPENWNVCRKPWSRNPD
;
A
#
# COMPACT_ATOMS: atom_id res chain seq x y z
N VAL A 1 -4.94 -3.50 -13.54
CA VAL A 1 -5.68 -4.78 -13.71
C VAL A 1 -5.21 -5.47 -14.99
N LEU A 2 -5.28 -4.84 -16.15
CA LEU A 2 -4.93 -5.43 -17.44
C LEU A 2 -3.50 -6.02 -17.47
N ASN A 3 -2.51 -5.31 -16.94
CA ASN A 3 -1.11 -5.76 -16.90
C ASN A 3 -0.90 -7.02 -16.05
N ARG A 4 -1.73 -7.24 -15.03
CA ARG A 4 -1.68 -8.42 -14.18
C ARG A 4 -2.20 -9.65 -14.94
N TRP A 5 -3.35 -9.55 -15.59
CA TRP A 5 -3.91 -10.61 -16.41
C TRP A 5 -2.98 -11.01 -17.57
N ALA A 6 -2.39 -10.01 -18.24
CA ALA A 6 -1.44 -10.27 -19.33
C ALA A 6 -0.22 -11.08 -18.85
N ARG A 7 0.35 -10.75 -17.68
CA ARG A 7 1.47 -11.54 -17.12
C ARG A 7 1.09 -12.99 -16.85
N TRP A 8 -0.12 -13.22 -16.32
CA TRP A 8 -0.55 -14.59 -16.00
C TRP A 8 -0.88 -15.41 -17.24
N LEU A 9 -1.43 -14.79 -18.26
CA LEU A 9 -1.55 -15.43 -19.55
C LEU A 9 -0.18 -15.85 -20.07
N CYS A 10 0.81 -14.98 -20.08
CA CYS A 10 2.17 -15.30 -20.52
C CYS A 10 2.78 -16.46 -19.70
N VAL A 11 2.60 -16.46 -18.38
CA VAL A 11 3.11 -17.56 -17.52
C VAL A 11 2.41 -18.87 -17.84
N SER A 12 1.08 -18.88 -17.98
CA SER A 12 0.31 -20.10 -18.31
C SER A 12 0.71 -20.68 -19.67
N PHE A 13 0.88 -19.81 -20.69
CA PHE A 13 1.36 -20.23 -22.00
C PHE A 13 2.81 -20.73 -21.94
N GLY A 14 3.69 -20.06 -21.19
CA GLY A 14 5.08 -20.49 -21.00
C GLY A 14 5.19 -21.85 -20.33
N LEU A 15 4.42 -22.11 -19.28
CA LEU A 15 4.37 -23.42 -18.62
C LEU A 15 3.81 -24.50 -19.53
N ALA A 16 2.73 -24.21 -20.27
CA ALA A 16 2.17 -25.15 -21.25
C ALA A 16 3.18 -25.50 -22.31
N PHE A 17 3.93 -24.52 -22.83
CA PHE A 17 4.98 -24.74 -23.83
C PHE A 17 6.12 -25.62 -23.28
N LEU A 18 6.54 -25.42 -22.02
CA LEU A 18 7.57 -26.26 -21.41
C LEU A 18 7.11 -27.71 -21.26
N VAL A 19 5.89 -27.94 -20.78
CA VAL A 19 5.33 -29.28 -20.57
C VAL A 19 5.17 -30.00 -21.92
N ASP A 20 4.68 -29.31 -22.96
CA ASP A 20 4.52 -29.82 -24.32
C ASP A 20 5.88 -30.18 -24.93
N LYS A 21 6.88 -29.29 -24.81
CA LYS A 21 8.22 -29.50 -25.34
C LYS A 21 9.00 -30.63 -24.64
N MET A 22 8.73 -30.87 -23.37
CA MET A 22 9.34 -31.92 -22.55
C MET A 22 8.60 -33.26 -22.65
N GLU A 23 7.51 -33.31 -23.42
CA GLU A 23 6.67 -34.50 -23.61
C GLU A 23 6.17 -35.11 -22.26
N TRP A 24 6.00 -34.26 -21.24
CA TRP A 24 5.57 -34.73 -19.93
C TRP A 24 4.09 -35.09 -19.85
N ALA A 25 3.29 -34.59 -20.79
CA ALA A 25 1.87 -34.86 -20.83
C ALA A 25 1.41 -35.04 -22.28
N ASP A 26 0.74 -36.17 -22.55
CA ASP A 26 0.16 -36.49 -23.85
C ASP A 26 -1.19 -35.77 -24.04
N ARG A 27 -1.13 -34.43 -24.05
CA ARG A 27 -2.30 -33.53 -24.19
C ARG A 27 -1.98 -32.39 -25.15
N PRO A 28 -2.97 -31.93 -25.92
CA PRO A 28 -2.74 -30.81 -26.84
C PRO A 28 -2.37 -29.54 -26.09
N PHE A 29 -1.44 -28.76 -26.65
CA PHE A 29 -0.92 -27.51 -26.05
C PHE A 29 -1.99 -26.56 -25.49
N TRP A 30 -3.08 -26.35 -26.25
CA TRP A 30 -4.16 -25.46 -25.81
C TRP A 30 -4.86 -25.94 -24.53
N ALA A 31 -4.99 -27.27 -24.35
CA ALA A 31 -5.58 -27.84 -23.15
C ALA A 31 -4.67 -27.61 -21.94
N LEU A 32 -3.35 -27.77 -22.10
CA LEU A 32 -2.38 -27.45 -21.05
C LEU A 32 -2.42 -25.97 -20.68
N ALA A 33 -2.49 -25.07 -21.64
CA ALA A 33 -2.58 -23.64 -21.39
C ALA A 33 -3.85 -23.28 -20.60
N VAL A 34 -5.00 -23.86 -20.94
CA VAL A 34 -6.26 -23.66 -20.21
C VAL A 34 -6.17 -24.24 -18.80
N ILE A 35 -5.60 -25.44 -18.62
CA ILE A 35 -5.43 -26.06 -17.29
C ILE A 35 -4.56 -25.17 -16.38
N PHE A 36 -3.42 -24.70 -16.87
CA PHE A 36 -2.54 -23.83 -16.08
C PHE A 36 -3.20 -22.49 -15.73
N PHE A 37 -3.96 -21.93 -16.67
CA PHE A 37 -4.69 -20.70 -16.42
C PHE A 37 -5.78 -20.88 -15.37
N LEU A 38 -6.58 -21.95 -15.45
CA LEU A 38 -7.62 -22.28 -14.47
C LEU A 38 -7.04 -22.60 -13.09
N PHE A 39 -5.93 -23.35 -13.07
CA PHE A 39 -5.23 -23.65 -11.82
C PHE A 39 -4.73 -22.37 -11.14
N TRP A 40 -4.17 -21.44 -11.91
CA TRP A 40 -3.77 -20.14 -11.39
C TRP A 40 -4.96 -19.34 -10.86
N LEU A 41 -6.07 -19.28 -11.61
CA LEU A 41 -7.28 -18.59 -11.19
C LEU A 41 -7.82 -19.17 -9.87
N LEU A 42 -7.77 -20.48 -9.73
CA LEU A 42 -8.16 -21.16 -8.49
C LEU A 42 -7.25 -20.73 -7.32
N LEU A 43 -5.93 -20.75 -7.49
CA LEU A 43 -5.00 -20.34 -6.45
C LEU A 43 -5.21 -18.88 -6.04
N GLU A 44 -5.43 -18.00 -6.98
CA GLU A 44 -5.69 -16.59 -6.70
C GLU A 44 -7.02 -16.40 -5.96
N THR A 45 -8.04 -17.14 -6.35
CA THR A 45 -9.35 -17.11 -5.68
C THR A 45 -9.24 -17.62 -4.25
N LEU A 46 -8.54 -18.73 -4.01
CA LEU A 46 -8.29 -19.26 -2.69
C LEU A 46 -7.51 -18.27 -1.82
N TYR A 47 -6.43 -17.69 -2.36
CA TYR A 47 -5.65 -16.68 -1.64
C TYR A 47 -6.52 -15.47 -1.24
N THR A 48 -7.33 -14.97 -2.17
CA THR A 48 -8.22 -13.85 -1.89
C THR A 48 -9.26 -14.20 -0.83
N TRP A 49 -9.83 -15.41 -0.91
CA TRP A 49 -10.80 -15.90 0.06
C TRP A 49 -10.18 -16.03 1.47
N VAL A 50 -8.98 -16.61 1.57
CA VAL A 50 -8.24 -16.72 2.85
C VAL A 50 -7.92 -15.34 3.41
N ALA A 51 -7.47 -14.40 2.57
CA ALA A 51 -7.17 -13.03 2.99
C ALA A 51 -8.43 -12.31 3.52
N ILE A 52 -9.56 -12.42 2.83
CA ILE A 52 -10.83 -11.83 3.28
C ILE A 52 -11.29 -12.49 4.59
N SER A 53 -11.21 -13.82 4.70
CA SER A 53 -11.57 -14.55 5.90
C SER A 53 -10.71 -14.14 7.10
N ALA A 54 -9.41 -14.03 6.92
CA ALA A 54 -8.49 -13.55 7.95
C ALA A 54 -8.80 -12.11 8.40
N MET A 55 -9.11 -11.23 7.46
CA MET A 55 -9.51 -9.85 7.78
C MET A 55 -10.86 -9.80 8.52
N SER A 56 -11.83 -10.63 8.13
CA SER A 56 -13.15 -10.67 8.79
C SER A 56 -13.12 -11.24 10.20
N GLN A 57 -12.13 -12.06 10.52
CA GLN A 57 -11.94 -12.64 11.86
C GLN A 57 -11.03 -11.79 12.75
N SER A 58 -10.42 -10.72 12.20
CA SER A 58 -9.59 -9.84 13.00
C SER A 58 -10.44 -8.85 13.78
N ASP A 59 -10.11 -8.66 15.07
CA ASP A 59 -10.74 -7.64 15.93
C ASP A 59 -10.25 -6.22 15.62
N MET A 60 -9.41 -6.07 14.59
CA MET A 60 -8.89 -4.77 14.16
C MET A 60 -9.97 -3.95 13.46
N PRO A 61 -10.17 -2.70 13.84
CA PRO A 61 -11.13 -1.83 13.17
C PRO A 61 -10.70 -1.59 11.72
N LEU A 62 -11.58 -1.82 10.75
CA LEU A 62 -11.34 -1.52 9.34
C LEU A 62 -11.02 -0.04 9.09
N PHE A 63 -11.59 0.84 9.92
CA PHE A 63 -11.38 2.27 9.86
C PHE A 63 -10.93 2.77 11.23
N PRO A 64 -9.61 2.95 11.46
CA PRO A 64 -9.10 3.52 12.70
C PRO A 64 -9.69 4.91 12.95
N ARG A 65 -10.19 5.15 14.17
CA ARG A 65 -10.69 6.47 14.57
C ARG A 65 -9.53 7.30 15.10
N PHE A 66 -9.04 8.20 14.28
CA PHE A 66 -8.00 9.13 14.70
C PHE A 66 -8.54 10.22 15.63
N ARG A 67 -7.78 10.50 16.68
CA ARG A 67 -7.97 11.61 17.61
C ARG A 67 -6.69 12.42 17.73
N ASN A 68 -6.77 13.65 18.18
CA ASN A 68 -5.59 14.48 18.38
C ASN A 68 -4.65 13.82 19.40
N ASN A 69 -3.39 13.76 19.06
CA ASN A 69 -2.35 13.25 19.95
C ASN A 69 -1.86 14.37 20.86
N THR A 70 -2.17 14.26 22.14
CA THR A 70 -1.77 15.22 23.20
C THR A 70 -0.63 14.68 24.06
N THR A 71 -0.12 13.48 23.78
CA THR A 71 0.90 12.84 24.64
C THR A 71 2.31 13.40 24.46
N GLY A 72 2.54 14.25 23.47
CA GLY A 72 3.85 14.82 23.14
C GLY A 72 4.80 13.87 22.37
N GLU A 73 4.52 12.57 22.36
CA GLU A 73 5.30 11.57 21.63
C GLU A 73 4.81 11.42 20.18
N GLU A 74 5.12 12.40 19.34
CA GLU A 74 4.57 12.45 17.98
C GLU A 74 5.41 11.67 16.98
N TRP A 75 6.74 11.70 17.16
CA TRP A 75 7.68 11.04 16.27
C TRP A 75 8.48 9.98 16.99
N PRO A 76 8.61 8.80 16.38
CA PRO A 76 9.50 7.77 16.91
C PRO A 76 10.98 8.21 16.85
N ALA A 77 11.79 7.75 17.80
CA ALA A 77 13.20 8.13 17.93
C ALA A 77 14.16 7.41 16.96
N GLN A 78 13.63 6.83 15.89
CA GLN A 78 14.45 6.16 14.88
C GLN A 78 15.16 7.18 13.98
N GLN A 79 16.47 6.98 13.73
CA GLN A 79 17.32 7.89 12.98
C GLN A 79 16.71 8.28 11.61
N LYS A 80 16.21 7.31 10.85
CA LYS A 80 15.57 7.55 9.54
C LYS A 80 14.35 8.44 9.60
N LEU A 81 13.57 8.34 10.67
CA LEU A 81 12.37 9.16 10.86
C LEU A 81 12.74 10.58 11.29
N ILE A 82 13.84 10.74 12.02
CA ILE A 82 14.39 12.06 12.36
C ILE A 82 14.88 12.75 11.08
N GLU A 83 15.57 12.04 10.18
CA GLU A 83 16.02 12.56 8.89
C GLU A 83 14.83 12.99 8.03
N LEU A 84 13.77 12.19 7.95
CA LEU A 84 12.55 12.55 7.26
C LEU A 84 11.90 13.81 7.83
N ARG A 85 11.84 13.93 9.16
CA ARG A 85 11.31 15.14 9.81
C ARG A 85 12.14 16.38 9.47
N ASN A 86 13.47 16.24 9.46
CA ASN A 86 14.36 17.33 9.09
C ASN A 86 14.20 17.72 7.62
N TRP A 87 14.01 16.74 6.74
CA TRP A 87 13.70 16.97 5.33
C TRP A 87 12.40 17.77 5.16
N LEU A 88 11.32 17.40 5.84
CA LEU A 88 10.06 18.17 5.80
C LEU A 88 10.27 19.61 6.24
N ARG A 89 11.02 19.83 7.33
CA ARG A 89 11.33 21.19 7.80
C ARG A 89 12.16 22.00 6.82
N SER A 90 13.19 21.39 6.21
CA SER A 90 14.04 22.06 5.21
C SER A 90 13.28 22.42 3.94
N ASN A 91 12.23 21.65 3.60
CA ASN A 91 11.32 21.93 2.50
C ASN A 91 10.10 22.77 2.92
N LYS A 92 10.17 23.44 4.06
CA LYS A 92 9.16 24.39 4.53
C LYS A 92 7.77 23.80 4.80
N PHE A 93 7.71 22.52 5.12
CA PHE A 93 6.47 21.92 5.59
C PHE A 93 6.24 22.25 7.05
N ASN A 94 5.11 22.87 7.34
CA ASN A 94 4.67 23.21 8.69
C ASN A 94 3.78 22.10 9.24
N LYS A 95 3.96 21.79 10.53
CA LYS A 95 3.14 20.80 11.19
C LYS A 95 1.75 21.36 11.45
N GLU A 96 0.73 20.64 11.01
CA GLU A 96 -0.68 20.97 11.23
C GLU A 96 -1.27 20.16 12.38
N GLN A 97 -1.12 18.84 12.35
CA GLN A 97 -1.75 17.96 13.32
C GLN A 97 -0.87 16.77 13.64
N ALA A 98 -1.01 16.29 14.88
CA ALA A 98 -0.56 14.97 15.28
C ALA A 98 -1.79 14.16 15.70
N LEU A 99 -1.91 12.97 15.17
CA LEU A 99 -3.07 12.11 15.36
C LEU A 99 -2.63 10.76 15.92
N ILE A 100 -3.49 10.15 16.70
CA ILE A 100 -3.31 8.80 17.24
C ILE A 100 -4.61 8.01 17.09
N ALA A 101 -4.52 6.76 16.74
CA ALA A 101 -5.64 5.84 16.69
C ALA A 101 -5.24 4.49 17.28
N ASN A 102 -6.07 3.97 18.16
CA ASN A 102 -5.92 2.60 18.64
C ASN A 102 -6.57 1.62 17.65
N ILE A 103 -5.85 0.58 17.28
CA ILE A 103 -6.31 -0.46 16.34
C ILE A 103 -6.59 -1.80 17.02
N GLY A 104 -6.68 -1.83 18.34
CA GLY A 104 -6.87 -3.04 19.13
C GLY A 104 -5.55 -3.54 19.73
N TYR A 105 -5.65 -4.45 20.70
CA TYR A 105 -4.49 -5.07 21.38
C TYR A 105 -3.45 -4.08 21.90
N GLU A 106 -3.87 -2.89 22.35
CA GLU A 106 -2.99 -1.81 22.83
C GLU A 106 -2.00 -1.29 21.77
N VAL A 107 -2.27 -1.55 20.49
CA VAL A 107 -1.44 -1.05 19.39
C VAL A 107 -1.98 0.28 18.92
N ASP A 108 -1.15 1.32 19.08
CA ASP A 108 -1.45 2.66 18.63
C ASP A 108 -0.74 2.99 17.32
N ILE A 109 -1.52 3.38 16.33
CA ILE A 109 -1.00 3.98 15.09
C ILE A 109 -0.94 5.49 15.30
N ARG A 110 0.21 6.08 14.99
CA ARG A 110 0.42 7.52 15.05
C ARG A 110 0.48 8.09 13.64
N SER A 111 -0.02 9.29 13.45
CA SER A 111 0.05 10.00 12.18
C SER A 111 0.42 11.45 12.41
N SER A 112 1.34 11.97 11.63
CA SER A 112 1.68 13.39 11.61
C SER A 112 1.31 14.00 10.27
N VAL A 113 0.61 15.13 10.32
CA VAL A 113 0.14 15.84 9.13
C VAL A 113 0.90 17.15 9.04
N TYR A 114 1.45 17.40 7.89
CA TYR A 114 2.17 18.62 7.52
C TYR A 114 1.54 19.26 6.30
N GLN A 115 1.68 20.56 6.19
CA GLN A 115 1.26 21.33 5.04
C GLN A 115 2.40 22.23 4.59
N ASP A 116 2.55 22.40 3.28
CA ASP A 116 3.53 23.31 2.71
C ASP A 116 3.16 24.77 3.00
N GLU A 117 4.09 25.70 2.79
CA GLU A 117 3.92 27.12 3.04
C GLU A 117 2.77 27.74 2.22
N THR A 118 2.46 27.17 1.06
CA THR A 118 1.40 27.65 0.16
C THR A 118 0.03 27.03 0.45
N GLY A 119 -0.05 26.02 1.30
CA GLY A 119 -1.29 25.28 1.60
C GLY A 119 -1.76 24.35 0.49
N THR A 120 -0.95 24.14 -0.55
CA THR A 120 -1.33 23.35 -1.74
C THR A 120 -0.95 21.88 -1.63
N ILE A 121 0.07 21.55 -0.83
CA ILE A 121 0.57 20.19 -0.65
C ILE A 121 0.43 19.79 0.81
N ARG A 122 -0.27 18.70 1.04
CA ARG A 122 -0.40 18.07 2.35
C ARG A 122 0.40 16.79 2.39
N ALA A 123 1.32 16.67 3.35
CA ALA A 123 2.09 15.48 3.63
C ALA A 123 1.54 14.79 4.88
N GLN A 124 1.17 13.53 4.76
CA GLN A 124 0.72 12.68 5.87
C GLN A 124 1.72 11.55 6.07
N ILE A 125 2.25 11.43 7.27
CA ILE A 125 3.16 10.36 7.66
C ILE A 125 2.46 9.48 8.67
N LEU A 126 2.30 8.20 8.36
CA LEU A 126 1.70 7.19 9.22
C LEU A 126 2.80 6.32 9.81
N PHE A 127 2.81 6.14 11.12
CA PHE A 127 3.75 5.30 11.85
C PHE A 127 3.02 4.05 12.33
N VAL A 128 3.45 2.88 11.82
CA VAL A 128 2.85 1.59 12.15
C VAL A 128 3.86 0.78 12.95
N PRO A 129 3.60 0.49 14.23
CA PRO A 129 4.48 -0.36 15.02
C PRO A 129 4.46 -1.79 14.49
N LEU A 130 5.64 -2.40 14.37
CA LEU A 130 5.84 -3.80 14.02
C LEU A 130 6.11 -4.59 15.30
N GLY A 131 5.71 -5.88 15.33
CA GLY A 131 5.83 -6.73 16.50
C GLY A 131 7.27 -6.97 17.02
N ASN A 132 8.29 -6.54 16.27
CA ASN A 132 9.71 -6.62 16.62
C ASN A 132 10.27 -5.32 17.24
N GLY A 133 9.43 -4.38 17.65
CA GLY A 133 9.83 -3.09 18.19
C GLY A 133 10.26 -2.05 17.12
N LEU A 134 10.29 -2.44 15.85
CA LEU A 134 10.53 -1.52 14.74
C LEU A 134 9.25 -0.79 14.38
N ILE A 135 9.39 0.40 13.80
CA ILE A 135 8.26 1.17 13.29
C ILE A 135 8.41 1.30 11.79
N SER A 136 7.42 0.80 11.08
CA SER A 136 7.25 1.07 9.65
C SER A 136 6.58 2.42 9.47
N HIS A 137 6.89 3.09 8.38
CA HIS A 137 6.26 4.37 8.04
C HIS A 137 5.72 4.36 6.62
N CYS A 138 4.62 5.05 6.45
CA CYS A 138 4.04 5.33 5.17
C CYS A 138 3.94 6.84 5.00
N ILE A 139 4.35 7.32 3.85
CA ILE A 139 4.28 8.74 3.47
C ILE A 139 3.27 8.87 2.34
N SER A 140 2.38 9.84 2.47
CA SER A 140 1.44 10.21 1.42
C SER A 140 1.47 11.72 1.22
N PHE A 141 1.70 12.15 -0.01
CA PHE A 141 1.57 13.54 -0.43
C PHE A 141 0.25 13.68 -1.20
N THR A 142 -0.53 14.66 -0.82
CA THR A 142 -1.80 14.98 -1.49
C THR A 142 -1.76 16.43 -1.93
N SER A 143 -2.11 16.70 -3.17
CA SER A 143 -2.29 18.05 -3.70
C SER A 143 -3.58 18.14 -4.51
N ASP A 144 -4.18 19.32 -4.51
CA ASP A 144 -5.39 19.61 -5.27
C ASP A 144 -4.99 20.20 -6.63
N SER A 145 -5.59 19.66 -7.69
CA SER A 145 -5.43 20.19 -9.04
C SER A 145 -6.36 21.37 -9.26
N ALA A 146 -5.94 22.35 -10.04
CA ALA A 146 -6.76 23.50 -10.45
C ALA A 146 -8.07 23.11 -11.16
N HIS A 147 -8.17 21.88 -11.66
CA HIS A 147 -9.36 21.34 -12.34
C HIS A 147 -10.26 20.49 -11.43
N GLY A 148 -10.11 20.59 -10.09
CA GLY A 148 -10.93 19.86 -9.12
C GLY A 148 -10.56 18.39 -8.95
N GLY A 149 -9.38 17.96 -9.44
CA GLY A 149 -8.86 16.63 -9.21
C GLY A 149 -7.89 16.60 -8.02
N HIS A 150 -7.69 15.41 -7.46
CA HIS A 150 -6.71 15.16 -6.41
C HIS A 150 -5.54 14.34 -6.95
N ILE A 151 -4.32 14.74 -6.62
CA ILE A 151 -3.10 14.00 -6.95
C ILE A 151 -2.54 13.44 -5.63
N ILE A 152 -2.42 12.13 -5.56
CA ILE A 152 -1.85 11.44 -4.39
C ILE A 152 -0.59 10.70 -4.83
N THR A 153 0.51 10.94 -4.12
CA THR A 153 1.73 10.15 -4.25
C THR A 153 2.01 9.48 -2.91
N ASP A 154 2.06 8.16 -2.89
CA ASP A 154 2.30 7.39 -1.67
C ASP A 154 3.34 6.27 -1.87
N ASN A 155 3.93 5.80 -0.76
CA ASN A 155 4.80 4.64 -0.72
C ASN A 155 4.12 3.41 -0.12
N LEU A 156 2.79 3.36 -0.11
CA LEU A 156 2.03 2.22 0.37
C LEU A 156 2.32 0.98 -0.47
N ASN A 157 2.73 -0.08 0.18
CA ASN A 157 2.88 -1.39 -0.43
C ASN A 157 1.64 -2.24 -0.15
N THR A 158 0.54 -1.91 -0.81
CA THR A 158 -0.68 -2.73 -0.73
C THR A 158 -0.82 -3.59 -1.98
N PRO A 159 -1.10 -4.89 -1.84
CA PRO A 159 -1.23 -5.80 -2.99
C PRO A 159 -2.40 -5.44 -3.92
N TYR A 160 -3.40 -4.75 -3.40
CA TYR A 160 -4.57 -4.31 -4.15
C TYR A 160 -4.61 -2.80 -4.22
N GLY A 161 -4.79 -2.27 -5.44
CA GLY A 161 -5.10 -0.87 -5.64
C GLY A 161 -6.45 -0.56 -4.98
N GLY A 162 -6.52 0.47 -4.13
CA GLY A 162 -7.80 0.97 -3.64
C GLY A 162 -8.65 1.48 -4.80
N TYR A 163 -9.97 1.47 -4.63
CA TYR A 163 -10.87 2.17 -5.53
C TYR A 163 -10.88 3.63 -5.12
N TYR A 164 -10.36 4.48 -6.00
CA TYR A 164 -10.39 5.93 -5.82
C TYR A 164 -11.45 6.53 -6.74
N PRO A 165 -12.05 7.67 -6.39
CA PRO A 165 -12.92 8.41 -7.28
C PRO A 165 -12.22 8.73 -8.61
N GLU A 166 -12.99 8.94 -9.67
CA GLU A 166 -12.47 9.16 -11.04
C GLU A 166 -11.56 10.40 -11.15
N ASN A 167 -11.80 11.40 -10.29
CA ASN A 167 -11.00 12.63 -10.24
C ASN A 167 -9.72 12.52 -9.39
N TRP A 168 -9.37 11.30 -8.91
CA TRP A 168 -8.17 11.07 -8.12
C TRP A 168 -7.10 10.39 -8.96
N ASN A 169 -5.93 11.03 -9.06
CA ASN A 169 -4.76 10.46 -9.71
C ASN A 169 -3.79 9.96 -8.64
N VAL A 170 -3.62 8.63 -8.56
CA VAL A 170 -2.81 7.98 -7.52
C VAL A 170 -1.54 7.40 -8.12
N CYS A 171 -0.40 7.92 -7.70
CA CYS A 171 0.93 7.44 -8.06
C CYS A 171 1.53 6.69 -6.87
N ARG A 172 1.75 5.39 -6.99
CA ARG A 172 2.36 4.57 -5.93
C ARG A 172 3.81 4.25 -6.23
N LYS A 173 4.66 4.51 -5.23
CA LYS A 173 6.10 4.23 -5.27
C LYS A 173 6.50 3.37 -4.06
N PRO A 174 6.09 2.08 -3.98
CA PRO A 174 6.20 1.25 -2.78
C PRO A 174 7.64 1.03 -2.30
N TRP A 175 8.62 1.21 -3.17
CA TRP A 175 10.04 1.02 -2.85
C TRP A 175 10.77 2.33 -2.51
N SER A 176 10.11 3.46 -2.68
CA SER A 176 10.69 4.75 -2.30
C SER A 176 10.68 4.90 -0.78
N ARG A 177 11.87 5.05 -0.20
CA ARG A 177 12.06 5.31 1.23
C ARG A 177 12.36 6.78 1.52
N ASN A 178 12.72 7.52 0.49
CA ASN A 178 13.01 8.94 0.55
C ASN A 178 11.91 9.71 -0.19
N PRO A 179 11.56 10.91 0.25
CA PRO A 179 10.53 11.74 -0.37
C PRO A 179 10.99 12.43 -1.67
N ASP A 180 12.27 12.33 -2.02
CA ASP A 180 12.87 12.91 -3.26
C ASP A 180 12.44 12.17 -4.53
#